data_04e28bc31896b2a885e8014c71c4f8c2
#
_entry.id   04e28bc31896b2a885e8014c71c4f8c2
#
_cell.length_a   1.000
_cell.length_b   1.000
_cell.length_c   1.000
_cell.angle_alpha   90.00
_cell.angle_beta   90.00
_cell.angle_gamma   90.00
#
_symmetry.space_group_name_H-M   'P 1'
#
loop_
_entity.id
_entity.type
_entity.pdbx_description
1 polymer ?
#
loop_
_entity_poly.entity_id
_entity_poly.type
_entity_poly.pdbx_seq_one_letter_code
_entity_poly.pdbx_strand_id
1 'polypeptide(L)'
;MFDKFKDECGVFGIFGHPEAANMTYLGLYALQHRGQESAGIAASDAAQVRISREMGYVADIFDGETLANLPGPLSIGHVRYSTAGESKLLNAQPILIDCAHGQIALCHNGNIVNARELRDDLVQQGSIFQSNSDTEVILHLYARSRARSVEDAIVESVAQVQGAFSLVMLTKDRLIAVRDPHGFRPLALGRLGDAYVVCSETCAMDLIGATYERDVQPGEIVIISADGLKSITPFPPAPLAHCIFEHVYFARPDSYVFGRSVNEVRTELGRVLAREQPVDADVVVPVPDSGVCAAMGYHEASGVPLRMGLIRNHYVGRTFIQPQAAIRHFGVKVKLNPVRSILAGRRVILVDDSIVRGTTSRKIVRMVRAAGAKEVHIRISCPPTISPCFYGVDTPRKSELIGATHTLEQIREFLEADSVAYLSLDGMLSAVNSERSSYCTSCYTGIYPVEFPRDEATYLQLALKLDANGEPVAK
;
A
#
# COMPACT_ATOMS: atom_id res chain seq x y z
N MET A 1 17.19 -4.33 5.58
CA MET A 1 15.83 -4.07 5.12
C MET A 1 14.91 -4.85 6.03
N PHE A 2 13.83 -4.28 6.55
CA PHE A 2 12.85 -5.06 7.31
C PHE A 2 12.19 -6.05 6.35
N ASP A 3 11.92 -7.25 6.85
CA ASP A 3 11.28 -8.34 6.14
C ASP A 3 9.75 -8.22 6.31
N LYS A 4 9.23 -7.03 5.99
CA LYS A 4 7.80 -6.70 5.95
C LYS A 4 7.36 -6.60 4.50
N PHE A 5 6.06 -6.63 4.27
CA PHE A 5 5.49 -6.25 3.00
C PHE A 5 6.06 -4.90 2.59
N LYS A 6 6.35 -4.78 1.32
CA LYS A 6 6.86 -3.55 0.79
C LYS A 6 5.69 -2.69 0.35
N ASP A 7 5.96 -1.40 0.32
CA ASP A 7 4.98 -0.34 0.17
C ASP A 7 4.14 -0.47 -1.12
N GLU A 8 3.05 0.28 -1.19
CA GLU A 8 2.15 0.42 -2.32
C GLU A 8 2.29 1.82 -2.90
N CYS A 9 1.76 2.02 -4.11
CA CYS A 9 1.70 3.34 -4.73
C CYS A 9 0.74 4.28 -3.98
N GLY A 10 0.98 5.59 -4.09
CA GLY A 10 0.07 6.65 -3.66
C GLY A 10 -0.24 7.60 -4.80
N VAL A 11 -1.50 7.98 -4.93
CA VAL A 11 -1.99 8.94 -5.93
C VAL A 11 -2.56 10.18 -5.25
N PHE A 12 -2.39 11.33 -5.92
CA PHE A 12 -2.94 12.61 -5.50
C PHE A 12 -3.40 13.40 -6.74
N GLY A 13 -4.44 14.20 -6.60
CA GLY A 13 -4.90 15.13 -7.63
C GLY A 13 -5.64 16.31 -7.02
N ILE A 14 -5.50 17.48 -7.66
CA ILE A 14 -6.19 18.72 -7.26
C ILE A 14 -6.67 19.48 -8.48
N PHE A 15 -7.87 20.04 -8.41
CA PHE A 15 -8.50 20.85 -9.44
C PHE A 15 -8.98 22.17 -8.88
N GLY A 16 -8.61 23.28 -9.53
CA GLY A 16 -9.10 24.62 -9.21
C GLY A 16 -8.27 25.38 -8.16
N HIS A 17 -7.02 24.98 -7.90
CA HIS A 17 -6.14 25.67 -6.95
C HIS A 17 -5.00 26.39 -7.70
N PRO A 18 -4.73 27.68 -7.44
CA PRO A 18 -3.69 28.45 -8.15
C PRO A 18 -2.28 27.87 -7.98
N GLU A 19 -2.01 27.19 -6.87
CA GLU A 19 -0.74 26.53 -6.57
C GLU A 19 -0.89 25.00 -6.60
N ALA A 20 -1.56 24.45 -7.61
CA ALA A 20 -1.90 23.02 -7.67
C ALA A 20 -0.68 22.10 -7.58
N ALA A 21 0.44 22.44 -8.24
CA ALA A 21 1.67 21.64 -8.17
C ALA A 21 2.28 21.63 -6.75
N ASN A 22 2.26 22.76 -6.02
CA ASN A 22 2.73 22.84 -4.65
C ASN A 22 1.86 22.01 -3.70
N MET A 23 0.52 22.07 -3.87
CA MET A 23 -0.40 21.23 -3.10
C MET A 23 -0.19 19.75 -3.40
N THR A 24 0.06 19.40 -4.66
CA THR A 24 0.37 18.03 -5.07
C THR A 24 1.69 17.56 -4.44
N TYR A 25 2.72 18.38 -4.44
CA TYR A 25 3.99 18.09 -3.74
C TYR A 25 3.76 17.76 -2.26
N LEU A 26 3.00 18.59 -1.54
CA LEU A 26 2.68 18.36 -0.13
C LEU A 26 1.84 17.08 0.07
N GLY A 27 0.85 16.85 -0.79
CA GLY A 27 0.04 15.62 -0.78
C GLY A 27 0.90 14.37 -0.98
N LEU A 28 1.82 14.39 -1.94
CA LEU A 28 2.76 13.29 -2.17
C LEU A 28 3.75 13.10 -1.02
N TYR A 29 4.20 14.19 -0.38
CA TYR A 29 5.04 14.13 0.80
C TYR A 29 4.34 13.41 1.95
N ALA A 30 3.05 13.68 2.18
CA ALA A 30 2.24 12.96 3.17
C ALA A 30 2.08 11.46 2.81
N LEU A 31 2.03 11.13 1.51
CA LEU A 31 1.89 9.77 0.97
C LEU A 31 3.23 9.05 0.76
N GLN A 32 4.37 9.64 1.15
CA GLN A 32 5.72 9.08 0.92
C GLN A 32 5.89 7.67 1.51
N HIS A 33 5.16 7.31 2.56
CA HIS A 33 5.17 5.98 3.16
C HIS A 33 4.67 4.90 2.19
N ARG A 34 3.82 5.25 1.22
CA ARG A 34 3.27 4.35 0.20
C ARG A 34 4.26 4.06 -0.93
N GLY A 35 5.10 5.02 -1.32
CA GLY A 35 6.05 4.84 -2.41
C GLY A 35 7.36 5.59 -2.18
N GLN A 36 8.50 4.92 -2.40
CA GLN A 36 9.81 5.46 -2.06
C GLN A 36 10.86 5.24 -3.16
N GLU A 37 10.46 4.78 -4.34
CA GLU A 37 11.37 4.51 -5.45
C GLU A 37 11.42 5.66 -6.46
N SER A 38 10.27 6.22 -6.79
CA SER A 38 10.15 7.37 -7.68
C SER A 38 8.92 8.19 -7.31
N ALA A 39 8.94 9.44 -7.71
CA ALA A 39 7.78 10.31 -7.64
C ALA A 39 7.64 11.15 -8.93
N GLY A 40 6.44 11.62 -9.20
CA GLY A 40 6.18 12.50 -10.33
C GLY A 40 4.95 13.35 -10.12
N ILE A 41 4.96 14.52 -10.76
CA ILE A 41 3.86 15.49 -10.79
C ILE A 41 3.59 15.87 -12.26
N ALA A 42 2.32 15.87 -12.65
CA ALA A 42 1.87 16.50 -13.88
C ALA A 42 0.92 17.64 -13.54
N ALA A 43 1.04 18.77 -14.25
CA ALA A 43 0.19 19.94 -14.08
C ALA A 43 -0.31 20.48 -15.42
N SER A 44 -1.44 21.15 -15.41
CA SER A 44 -2.06 21.75 -16.61
C SER A 44 -2.38 23.23 -16.38
N ASP A 45 -1.96 24.05 -17.34
CA ASP A 45 -2.32 25.47 -17.45
C ASP A 45 -3.49 25.70 -18.42
N ALA A 46 -4.28 24.68 -18.73
CA ALA A 46 -5.35 24.60 -19.72
C ALA A 46 -4.87 24.68 -21.18
N ALA A 47 -3.63 25.06 -21.45
CA ALA A 47 -3.05 25.05 -22.80
C ALA A 47 -2.31 23.74 -23.07
N GLN A 48 -1.57 23.25 -22.08
CA GLN A 48 -0.79 22.02 -22.17
C GLN A 48 -0.62 21.36 -20.80
N VAL A 49 -0.37 20.03 -20.83
CA VAL A 49 0.03 19.26 -19.66
C VAL A 49 1.56 19.17 -19.63
N ARG A 50 2.18 19.55 -18.51
CA ARG A 50 3.61 19.40 -18.24
C ARG A 50 3.83 18.37 -17.17
N ILE A 51 4.98 17.70 -17.21
CA ILE A 51 5.32 16.62 -16.29
C ILE A 51 6.77 16.76 -15.80
N SER A 52 6.99 16.47 -14.52
CA SER A 52 8.29 16.22 -13.93
C SER A 52 8.22 14.94 -13.11
N ARG A 53 9.17 14.01 -13.32
CA ARG A 53 9.25 12.75 -12.60
C ARG A 53 10.69 12.25 -12.53
N GLU A 54 11.07 11.67 -11.39
CA GLU A 54 12.43 11.22 -11.14
C GLU A 54 12.44 10.04 -10.16
N MET A 55 13.59 9.34 -10.09
CA MET A 55 13.85 8.31 -9.08
C MET A 55 14.28 8.97 -7.77
N GLY A 56 13.66 8.58 -6.64
CA GLY A 56 13.98 9.10 -5.31
C GLY A 56 12.76 9.48 -4.49
N TYR A 57 13.00 10.21 -3.39
CA TYR A 57 11.93 10.72 -2.53
C TYR A 57 11.38 12.04 -3.06
N VAL A 58 10.14 12.33 -2.69
CA VAL A 58 9.45 13.58 -3.07
C VAL A 58 10.28 14.81 -2.72
N ALA A 59 10.85 14.87 -1.50
CA ALA A 59 11.66 16.00 -1.05
C ALA A 59 13.04 16.11 -1.74
N ASP A 60 13.55 15.04 -2.33
CA ASP A 60 14.83 15.02 -3.03
C ASP A 60 14.68 15.37 -4.51
N ILE A 61 13.48 15.14 -5.07
CA ILE A 61 13.19 15.31 -6.51
C ILE A 61 12.70 16.73 -6.80
N PHE A 62 11.78 17.26 -5.97
CA PHE A 62 11.08 18.50 -6.23
C PHE A 62 11.66 19.65 -5.39
N ASP A 63 12.18 20.65 -6.07
CA ASP A 63 12.57 21.95 -5.52
C ASP A 63 11.66 23.06 -6.06
N GLY A 64 11.93 24.30 -5.60
CA GLY A 64 11.13 25.46 -6.01
C GLY A 64 11.18 25.75 -7.52
N GLU A 65 12.31 25.46 -8.19
CA GLU A 65 12.46 25.66 -9.64
C GLU A 65 11.66 24.62 -10.41
N THR A 66 11.75 23.35 -10.03
CA THR A 66 11.00 22.26 -10.63
C THR A 66 9.49 22.50 -10.53
N LEU A 67 9.01 22.92 -9.35
CA LEU A 67 7.57 23.20 -9.14
C LEU A 67 7.11 24.43 -9.90
N ALA A 68 7.95 25.47 -10.04
CA ALA A 68 7.62 26.65 -10.84
C ALA A 68 7.46 26.33 -12.34
N ASN A 69 8.07 25.26 -12.83
CA ASN A 69 7.94 24.78 -14.21
C ASN A 69 6.65 23.94 -14.45
N LEU A 70 5.83 23.75 -13.41
CA LEU A 70 4.55 23.04 -13.44
C LEU A 70 3.37 23.98 -13.11
N PRO A 71 3.13 25.03 -13.93
CA PRO A 71 2.11 26.02 -13.66
C PRO A 71 0.70 25.46 -13.92
N GLY A 72 -0.30 26.16 -13.35
CA GLY A 72 -1.70 25.96 -13.64
C GLY A 72 -2.51 25.49 -12.42
N PRO A 73 -3.84 25.53 -12.56
CA PRO A 73 -4.75 25.23 -11.44
C PRO A 73 -5.10 23.75 -11.31
N LEU A 74 -4.55 22.86 -12.15
CA LEU A 74 -4.80 21.44 -12.15
C LEU A 74 -3.48 20.69 -12.00
N SER A 75 -3.45 19.70 -11.12
CA SER A 75 -2.25 18.86 -10.99
C SER A 75 -2.62 17.46 -10.47
N ILE A 76 -1.84 16.46 -10.91
CA ILE A 76 -1.85 15.10 -10.36
C ILE A 76 -0.44 14.67 -10.00
N GLY A 77 -0.33 13.73 -9.05
CA GLY A 77 0.96 13.22 -8.63
C GLY A 77 0.90 11.78 -8.18
N HIS A 78 2.08 11.16 -8.19
CA HIS A 78 2.27 9.76 -7.87
C HIS A 78 3.55 9.55 -7.06
N VAL A 79 3.48 8.70 -6.04
CA VAL A 79 4.63 8.07 -5.40
C VAL A 79 4.60 6.59 -5.69
N ARG A 80 5.72 6.04 -6.17
CA ARG A 80 5.79 4.68 -6.69
C ARG A 80 6.56 3.75 -5.79
N TYR A 81 6.00 2.55 -5.66
CA TYR A 81 6.72 1.34 -5.32
C TYR A 81 6.45 0.29 -6.42
N SER A 82 7.48 -0.47 -6.83
CA SER A 82 7.36 -1.43 -7.95
C SER A 82 6.59 -2.68 -7.52
N THR A 83 5.33 -2.76 -7.90
CA THR A 83 4.50 -3.98 -7.83
C THR A 83 4.52 -4.72 -9.16
N ALA A 84 4.43 -3.98 -10.26
CA ALA A 84 4.59 -4.44 -11.63
C ALA A 84 5.66 -3.60 -12.34
N GLY A 85 6.51 -4.26 -13.12
CA GLY A 85 7.63 -3.62 -13.83
C GLY A 85 8.88 -3.36 -12.97
N GLU A 86 9.99 -3.07 -13.63
CA GLU A 86 11.26 -2.80 -12.95
C GLU A 86 11.27 -1.40 -12.30
N SER A 87 12.08 -1.22 -11.24
CA SER A 87 12.35 0.09 -10.65
C SER A 87 13.27 0.92 -11.55
N LYS A 88 12.67 1.55 -12.56
CA LYS A 88 13.32 2.41 -13.57
C LYS A 88 12.48 3.65 -13.83
N LEU A 89 13.14 4.75 -14.23
CA LEU A 89 12.48 6.01 -14.55
C LEU A 89 11.37 5.88 -15.60
N LEU A 90 11.51 4.96 -16.56
CA LEU A 90 10.49 4.68 -17.58
C LEU A 90 9.14 4.25 -17.00
N ASN A 91 9.16 3.63 -15.82
CA ASN A 91 7.97 3.18 -15.09
C ASN A 91 7.48 4.20 -14.05
N ALA A 92 8.19 5.32 -13.87
CA ALA A 92 7.74 6.38 -12.97
C ALA A 92 6.47 7.03 -13.53
N GLN A 93 5.54 7.33 -12.65
CA GLN A 93 4.26 7.96 -12.99
C GLN A 93 4.21 9.38 -12.42
N PRO A 94 3.37 10.28 -13.01
CA PRO A 94 2.38 10.05 -14.06
C PRO A 94 3.00 9.61 -15.39
N ILE A 95 2.23 8.86 -16.21
CA ILE A 95 2.58 8.60 -17.61
C ILE A 95 1.77 9.57 -18.48
N LEU A 96 2.45 10.39 -19.28
CA LEU A 96 1.82 11.37 -20.17
C LEU A 96 1.90 10.88 -21.61
N ILE A 97 0.77 10.93 -22.31
CA ILE A 97 0.70 10.72 -23.76
C ILE A 97 -0.03 11.88 -24.45
N ASP A 98 0.21 12.02 -25.74
CA ASP A 98 -0.56 12.86 -26.67
C ASP A 98 -1.17 11.97 -27.74
N CYS A 99 -2.48 12.03 -27.92
CA CYS A 99 -3.22 11.16 -28.85
C CYS A 99 -4.40 11.91 -29.50
N ALA A 100 -5.23 11.20 -30.26
CA ALA A 100 -6.38 11.80 -30.94
C ALA A 100 -7.39 12.49 -30.00
N HIS A 101 -7.45 12.08 -28.73
CA HIS A 101 -8.27 12.70 -27.69
C HIS A 101 -7.56 13.85 -26.94
N GLY A 102 -6.35 14.23 -27.37
CA GLY A 102 -5.49 15.23 -26.73
C GLY A 102 -4.54 14.63 -25.69
N GLN A 103 -3.93 15.52 -24.90
CA GLN A 103 -3.00 15.13 -23.84
C GLN A 103 -3.73 14.55 -22.64
N ILE A 104 -3.21 13.43 -22.15
CA ILE A 104 -3.67 12.82 -20.90
C ILE A 104 -2.48 12.30 -20.08
N ALA A 105 -2.45 12.61 -18.79
CA ALA A 105 -1.52 12.04 -17.81
C ALA A 105 -2.27 11.11 -16.87
N LEU A 106 -1.66 9.99 -16.47
CA LEU A 106 -2.27 8.94 -15.66
C LEU A 106 -1.39 8.53 -14.50
N CYS A 107 -1.98 8.47 -13.29
CA CYS A 107 -1.46 7.86 -12.08
C CYS A 107 -2.30 6.64 -11.70
N HIS A 108 -1.65 5.57 -11.26
CA HIS A 108 -2.30 4.31 -10.90
C HIS A 108 -1.77 3.76 -9.56
N ASN A 109 -2.69 3.49 -8.65
CA ASN A 109 -2.44 2.68 -7.45
C ASN A 109 -3.22 1.36 -7.56
N GLY A 110 -2.50 0.25 -7.70
CA GLY A 110 -3.08 -1.07 -7.86
C GLY A 110 -2.24 -2.01 -8.70
N ASN A 111 -2.89 -3.00 -9.32
CA ASN A 111 -2.30 -3.93 -10.27
C ASN A 111 -3.38 -4.51 -11.20
N ILE A 112 -3.14 -4.44 -12.50
CA ILE A 112 -4.03 -4.95 -13.54
C ILE A 112 -3.63 -6.39 -13.85
N VAL A 113 -4.47 -7.33 -13.48
CA VAL A 113 -4.14 -8.76 -13.56
C VAL A 113 -4.14 -9.32 -14.98
N ASN A 114 -4.89 -8.71 -15.90
CA ASN A 114 -4.91 -9.07 -17.32
C ASN A 114 -4.02 -8.16 -18.20
N ALA A 115 -3.14 -7.35 -17.59
CA ALA A 115 -2.31 -6.39 -18.34
C ALA A 115 -1.43 -7.03 -19.40
N ARG A 116 -0.92 -8.25 -19.15
CA ARG A 116 -0.06 -8.97 -20.10
C ARG A 116 -0.85 -9.37 -21.35
N GLU A 117 -2.02 -9.97 -21.18
CA GLU A 117 -2.88 -10.38 -22.32
C GLU A 117 -3.26 -9.18 -23.17
N LEU A 118 -3.73 -8.09 -22.52
CA LEU A 118 -4.07 -6.85 -23.21
C LEU A 118 -2.86 -6.24 -23.94
N ARG A 119 -1.67 -6.29 -23.32
CA ARG A 119 -0.44 -5.81 -23.95
C ARG A 119 -0.09 -6.63 -25.18
N ASP A 120 -0.14 -7.95 -25.10
CA ASP A 120 0.19 -8.84 -26.22
C ASP A 120 -0.75 -8.59 -27.42
N ASP A 121 -2.05 -8.44 -27.16
CA ASP A 121 -3.05 -8.09 -28.16
C ASP A 121 -2.79 -6.71 -28.79
N LEU A 122 -2.48 -5.71 -27.96
CA LEU A 122 -2.18 -4.35 -28.44
C LEU A 122 -0.90 -4.30 -29.29
N VAL A 123 0.14 -5.03 -28.91
CA VAL A 123 1.40 -5.14 -29.68
C VAL A 123 1.15 -5.81 -31.03
N GLN A 124 0.38 -6.91 -31.09
CA GLN A 124 -0.01 -7.54 -32.34
C GLN A 124 -0.77 -6.58 -33.27
N GLN A 125 -1.48 -5.62 -32.71
CA GLN A 125 -2.21 -4.59 -33.43
C GLN A 125 -1.37 -3.32 -33.73
N GLY A 126 -0.05 -3.36 -33.46
CA GLY A 126 0.91 -2.31 -33.79
C GLY A 126 1.13 -1.24 -32.71
N SER A 127 0.66 -1.43 -31.48
CA SER A 127 0.97 -0.52 -30.35
C SER A 127 2.43 -0.64 -29.95
N ILE A 128 3.07 0.49 -29.65
CA ILE A 128 4.48 0.59 -29.25
C ILE A 128 4.52 1.02 -27.79
N PHE A 129 4.92 0.11 -26.90
CA PHE A 129 5.07 0.36 -25.49
C PHE A 129 6.46 0.92 -25.15
N GLN A 130 6.51 1.90 -24.27
CA GLN A 130 7.75 2.51 -23.79
C GLN A 130 8.22 1.96 -22.45
N SER A 131 7.28 1.46 -21.64
CA SER A 131 7.54 0.92 -20.30
C SER A 131 7.09 -0.54 -20.21
N ASN A 132 7.40 -1.18 -19.10
CA ASN A 132 6.83 -2.49 -18.75
C ASN A 132 5.80 -2.38 -17.60
N SER A 133 5.28 -1.18 -17.36
CA SER A 133 4.18 -0.95 -16.41
C SER A 133 2.86 -1.47 -16.98
N ASP A 134 2.04 -2.08 -16.11
CA ASP A 134 0.65 -2.44 -16.40
C ASP A 134 -0.22 -1.22 -16.72
N THR A 135 0.08 -0.09 -16.11
CA THR A 135 -0.62 1.20 -16.28
C THR A 135 -0.63 1.70 -17.72
N GLU A 136 0.44 1.46 -18.47
CA GLU A 136 0.56 1.94 -19.87
C GLU A 136 -0.48 1.29 -20.80
N VAL A 137 -0.97 0.10 -20.45
CA VAL A 137 -2.03 -0.60 -21.21
C VAL A 137 -3.30 0.25 -21.27
N ILE A 138 -3.69 0.91 -20.17
CA ILE A 138 -4.88 1.78 -20.12
C ILE A 138 -4.75 2.93 -21.11
N LEU A 139 -3.57 3.53 -21.22
CA LEU A 139 -3.32 4.65 -22.13
C LEU A 139 -3.40 4.23 -23.60
N HIS A 140 -2.93 3.02 -23.94
CA HIS A 140 -3.07 2.47 -25.28
C HIS A 140 -4.53 2.17 -25.62
N LEU A 141 -5.30 1.60 -24.68
CA LEU A 141 -6.73 1.39 -24.86
C LEU A 141 -7.48 2.71 -25.07
N TYR A 142 -7.16 3.73 -24.26
CA TYR A 142 -7.70 5.08 -24.39
C TYR A 142 -7.38 5.72 -25.74
N ALA A 143 -6.12 5.69 -26.16
CA ALA A 143 -5.68 6.28 -27.42
C ALA A 143 -6.34 5.63 -28.67
N ARG A 144 -6.76 4.37 -28.54
CA ARG A 144 -7.43 3.60 -29.61
C ARG A 144 -8.94 3.71 -29.62
N SER A 145 -9.54 4.23 -28.55
CA SER A 145 -10.99 4.42 -28.47
C SER A 145 -11.47 5.31 -29.64
N ARG A 146 -12.62 4.97 -30.16
CA ARG A 146 -13.31 5.77 -31.21
C ARG A 146 -14.44 6.60 -30.62
N ALA A 147 -14.56 6.64 -29.31
CA ALA A 147 -15.52 7.46 -28.60
C ALA A 147 -15.34 8.94 -28.96
N ARG A 148 -16.43 9.70 -28.95
CA ARG A 148 -16.41 11.13 -29.28
C ARG A 148 -16.08 12.02 -28.10
N SER A 149 -16.30 11.53 -26.89
CA SER A 149 -15.99 12.24 -25.65
C SER A 149 -14.83 11.58 -24.89
N VAL A 150 -14.12 12.38 -24.10
CA VAL A 150 -13.05 11.90 -23.22
C VAL A 150 -13.62 10.90 -22.20
N GLU A 151 -14.83 11.18 -21.69
CA GLU A 151 -15.52 10.35 -20.72
C GLU A 151 -15.80 8.95 -21.25
N ASP A 152 -16.39 8.87 -22.46
CA ASP A 152 -16.70 7.58 -23.09
C ASP A 152 -15.41 6.81 -23.43
N ALA A 153 -14.36 7.51 -23.89
CA ALA A 153 -13.06 6.88 -24.16
C ALA A 153 -12.43 6.29 -22.90
N ILE A 154 -12.57 6.95 -21.74
CA ILE A 154 -12.12 6.42 -20.45
C ILE A 154 -12.97 5.20 -20.06
N VAL A 155 -14.29 5.28 -20.15
CA VAL A 155 -15.19 4.15 -19.86
C VAL A 155 -14.84 2.94 -20.72
N GLU A 156 -14.66 3.11 -22.04
CA GLU A 156 -14.30 2.03 -22.97
C GLU A 156 -12.94 1.41 -22.62
N SER A 157 -11.97 2.20 -22.19
CA SER A 157 -10.63 1.70 -21.85
C SER A 157 -10.62 0.96 -20.52
N VAL A 158 -11.22 1.53 -19.46
CA VAL A 158 -11.20 0.89 -18.13
C VAL A 158 -12.15 -0.29 -18.01
N ALA A 159 -13.17 -0.40 -18.89
CA ALA A 159 -14.04 -1.57 -18.96
C ALA A 159 -13.32 -2.86 -19.41
N GLN A 160 -12.16 -2.75 -20.04
CA GLN A 160 -11.36 -3.88 -20.52
C GLN A 160 -10.35 -4.39 -19.50
N VAL A 161 -10.00 -3.59 -18.49
CA VAL A 161 -9.01 -3.97 -17.49
C VAL A 161 -9.63 -4.69 -16.30
N GLN A 162 -8.90 -5.65 -15.74
CA GLN A 162 -9.30 -6.44 -14.58
C GLN A 162 -8.26 -6.33 -13.48
N GLY A 163 -8.70 -6.37 -12.24
CA GLY A 163 -7.83 -6.29 -11.06
C GLY A 163 -8.15 -5.10 -10.17
N ALA A 164 -7.12 -4.61 -9.48
CA ALA A 164 -7.23 -3.49 -8.56
C ALA A 164 -6.73 -2.22 -9.22
N PHE A 165 -7.55 -1.17 -9.25
CA PHE A 165 -7.10 0.13 -9.76
C PHE A 165 -7.83 1.31 -9.11
N SER A 166 -7.04 2.19 -8.52
CA SER A 166 -7.43 3.56 -8.20
C SER A 166 -6.61 4.48 -9.09
N LEU A 167 -7.28 5.11 -10.07
CA LEU A 167 -6.65 5.94 -11.10
C LEU A 167 -6.94 7.41 -10.85
N VAL A 168 -5.94 8.25 -11.08
CA VAL A 168 -6.10 9.70 -11.16
C VAL A 168 -5.52 10.16 -12.49
N MET A 169 -6.36 10.80 -13.30
CA MET A 169 -6.02 11.24 -14.65
C MET A 169 -6.16 12.75 -14.78
N LEU A 170 -5.33 13.34 -15.58
CA LEU A 170 -5.32 14.76 -15.89
C LEU A 170 -5.35 14.96 -17.40
N THR A 171 -6.34 15.68 -17.90
CA THR A 171 -6.33 16.29 -19.24
C THR A 171 -6.00 17.78 -19.12
N LYS A 172 -6.06 18.52 -20.22
CA LYS A 172 -5.84 19.98 -20.18
C LYS A 172 -6.81 20.72 -19.26
N ASP A 173 -8.04 20.24 -19.14
CA ASP A 173 -9.17 20.94 -18.52
C ASP A 173 -9.94 20.11 -17.49
N ARG A 174 -9.51 18.87 -17.21
CA ARG A 174 -10.24 17.96 -16.31
C ARG A 174 -9.31 17.18 -15.40
N LEU A 175 -9.79 16.96 -14.18
CA LEU A 175 -9.28 15.96 -13.23
C LEU A 175 -10.29 14.82 -13.19
N ILE A 176 -9.81 13.58 -13.36
CA ILE A 176 -10.68 12.40 -13.40
C ILE A 176 -10.14 11.37 -12.41
N ALA A 177 -11.03 10.86 -11.56
CA ALA A 177 -10.71 9.79 -10.63
C ALA A 177 -11.57 8.56 -10.95
N VAL A 178 -10.95 7.39 -10.99
CA VAL A 178 -11.61 6.12 -11.28
C VAL A 178 -11.26 5.11 -10.21
N ARG A 179 -12.25 4.41 -9.69
CA ARG A 179 -12.04 3.30 -8.75
C ARG A 179 -12.60 2.01 -9.34
N ASP A 180 -11.87 0.91 -9.18
CA ASP A 180 -12.32 -0.40 -9.66
C ASP A 180 -13.65 -0.83 -9.04
N PRO A 181 -14.43 -1.73 -9.72
CA PRO A 181 -15.75 -2.14 -9.24
C PRO A 181 -15.76 -2.86 -7.89
N HIS A 182 -14.64 -3.45 -7.47
CA HIS A 182 -14.49 -4.12 -6.17
C HIS A 182 -14.02 -3.16 -5.07
N GLY A 183 -13.49 -1.97 -5.45
CA GLY A 183 -12.96 -0.98 -4.53
C GLY A 183 -11.74 -1.44 -3.75
N PHE A 184 -10.83 -2.20 -4.38
CA PHE A 184 -9.66 -2.78 -3.71
C PHE A 184 -8.82 -1.74 -3.01
N ARG A 185 -8.47 -0.64 -3.70
CA ARG A 185 -7.60 0.40 -3.17
C ARG A 185 -8.39 1.60 -2.70
N PRO A 186 -7.91 2.30 -1.66
CA PRO A 186 -8.58 3.51 -1.21
C PRO A 186 -8.43 4.63 -2.22
N LEU A 187 -9.47 5.46 -2.32
CA LEU A 187 -9.47 6.71 -3.07
C LEU A 187 -10.50 7.64 -2.45
N ALA A 188 -10.02 8.74 -1.87
CA ALA A 188 -10.82 9.71 -1.14
C ALA A 188 -11.02 10.99 -1.97
N LEU A 189 -12.19 11.61 -1.85
CA LEU A 189 -12.56 12.90 -2.42
C LEU A 189 -12.75 13.92 -1.30
N GLY A 190 -12.28 15.14 -1.50
CA GLY A 190 -12.40 16.24 -0.53
C GLY A 190 -12.27 17.61 -1.17
N ARG A 191 -12.21 18.64 -0.33
CA ARG A 191 -12.19 20.06 -0.71
C ARG A 191 -11.11 20.84 0.01
N LEU A 192 -10.45 21.72 -0.75
CA LEU A 192 -9.59 22.78 -0.23
C LEU A 192 -10.15 24.14 -0.69
N GLY A 193 -10.99 24.77 0.15
CA GLY A 193 -11.83 25.89 -0.29
C GLY A 193 -12.73 25.45 -1.45
N ASP A 194 -12.64 26.16 -2.59
CA ASP A 194 -13.40 25.81 -3.80
C ASP A 194 -12.73 24.69 -4.64
N ALA A 195 -11.47 24.35 -4.35
CA ALA A 195 -10.75 23.33 -5.10
C ALA A 195 -11.16 21.91 -4.69
N TYR A 196 -11.22 20.99 -5.65
CA TYR A 196 -11.43 19.57 -5.40
C TYR A 196 -10.10 18.86 -5.20
N VAL A 197 -10.06 17.92 -4.26
CA VAL A 197 -8.89 17.10 -3.96
C VAL A 197 -9.26 15.62 -4.04
N VAL A 198 -8.41 14.82 -4.69
CA VAL A 198 -8.52 13.35 -4.73
C VAL A 198 -7.20 12.76 -4.27
N CYS A 199 -7.22 11.77 -3.37
CA CYS A 199 -5.99 11.13 -2.90
C CYS A 199 -6.21 9.71 -2.38
N SER A 200 -5.13 8.95 -2.26
CA SER A 200 -5.17 7.59 -1.72
C SER A 200 -5.55 7.54 -0.24
N GLU A 201 -5.10 8.51 0.57
CA GLU A 201 -5.35 8.56 2.02
C GLU A 201 -5.65 9.98 2.50
N THR A 202 -6.50 10.10 3.52
CA THR A 202 -6.91 11.40 4.07
C THR A 202 -5.78 12.16 4.76
N CYS A 203 -4.70 11.51 5.20
CA CYS A 203 -3.52 12.20 5.75
C CYS A 203 -2.89 13.20 4.75
N ALA A 204 -3.09 12.99 3.44
CA ALA A 204 -2.67 13.95 2.43
C ALA A 204 -3.57 15.21 2.42
N MET A 205 -4.85 15.05 2.70
CA MET A 205 -5.80 16.17 2.87
C MET A 205 -5.47 16.96 4.13
N ASP A 206 -5.23 16.26 5.25
CA ASP A 206 -4.92 16.90 6.54
C ASP A 206 -3.68 17.80 6.42
N LEU A 207 -2.63 17.34 5.72
CA LEU A 207 -1.40 18.13 5.57
C LEU A 207 -1.61 19.44 4.80
N ILE A 208 -2.50 19.46 3.82
CA ILE A 208 -2.79 20.66 3.00
C ILE A 208 -3.97 21.47 3.54
N GLY A 209 -4.61 21.03 4.63
CA GLY A 209 -5.80 21.68 5.20
C GLY A 209 -7.08 21.46 4.37
N ALA A 210 -7.15 20.41 3.59
CA ALA A 210 -8.37 20.03 2.85
C ALA A 210 -9.32 19.22 3.75
N THR A 211 -10.62 19.34 3.48
CA THR A 211 -11.67 18.60 4.18
C THR A 211 -12.05 17.35 3.40
N TYR A 212 -12.03 16.19 4.06
CA TYR A 212 -12.56 14.94 3.50
C TYR A 212 -14.08 15.03 3.36
N GLU A 213 -14.62 14.69 2.20
CA GLU A 213 -16.06 14.62 1.96
C GLU A 213 -16.58 13.18 1.95
N ARG A 214 -15.94 12.32 1.14
CA ARG A 214 -16.33 10.91 0.99
C ARG A 214 -15.25 10.10 0.25
N ASP A 215 -15.38 8.79 0.28
CA ASP A 215 -14.64 7.93 -0.65
C ASP A 215 -15.24 8.02 -2.07
N VAL A 216 -14.40 7.86 -3.09
CA VAL A 216 -14.86 7.51 -4.45
C VAL A 216 -15.43 6.10 -4.36
N GLN A 217 -16.66 5.90 -4.80
CA GLN A 217 -17.34 4.62 -4.65
C GLN A 217 -16.74 3.54 -5.57
N PRO A 218 -16.81 2.26 -5.21
CA PRO A 218 -16.44 1.16 -6.09
C PRO A 218 -17.19 1.24 -7.42
N GLY A 219 -16.45 1.19 -8.54
CA GLY A 219 -16.98 1.34 -9.89
C GLY A 219 -17.34 2.77 -10.30
N GLU A 220 -17.06 3.77 -9.46
CA GLU A 220 -17.33 5.18 -9.77
C GLU A 220 -16.19 5.80 -10.58
N ILE A 221 -16.61 6.65 -11.54
CA ILE A 221 -15.76 7.60 -12.25
C ILE A 221 -16.23 9.01 -11.86
N VAL A 222 -15.36 9.77 -11.20
CA VAL A 222 -15.56 11.18 -10.86
C VAL A 222 -14.83 12.04 -11.87
N ILE A 223 -15.54 12.96 -12.51
CA ILE A 223 -15.01 13.89 -13.51
C ILE A 223 -15.21 15.31 -12.97
N ILE A 224 -14.13 16.04 -12.85
CA ILE A 224 -14.10 17.40 -12.32
C ILE A 224 -13.60 18.34 -13.41
N SER A 225 -14.41 19.34 -13.75
CA SER A 225 -14.15 20.36 -14.77
C SER A 225 -14.60 21.74 -14.32
N ALA A 226 -14.52 22.73 -15.18
CA ALA A 226 -15.08 24.07 -14.92
C ALA A 226 -16.60 24.05 -14.67
N ASP A 227 -17.30 23.04 -15.20
CA ASP A 227 -18.74 22.85 -14.99
C ASP A 227 -19.07 22.20 -13.63
N GLY A 228 -18.05 21.89 -12.82
CA GLY A 228 -18.18 21.24 -11.53
C GLY A 228 -17.86 19.74 -11.55
N LEU A 229 -18.37 19.03 -10.56
CA LEU A 229 -18.17 17.58 -10.38
C LEU A 229 -19.34 16.79 -10.99
N LYS A 230 -19.00 15.83 -11.85
CA LYS A 230 -19.92 14.83 -12.38
C LYS A 230 -19.44 13.44 -11.92
N SER A 231 -20.38 12.62 -11.45
CA SER A 231 -20.15 11.22 -11.06
C SER A 231 -20.94 10.28 -11.98
N ILE A 232 -20.32 9.21 -12.44
CA ILE A 232 -20.94 8.14 -13.22
C ILE A 232 -20.49 6.78 -12.70
N THR A 233 -21.35 5.77 -12.79
CA THR A 233 -21.08 4.38 -12.41
C THR A 233 -21.37 3.46 -13.59
N PRO A 234 -20.46 3.39 -14.58
CA PRO A 234 -20.73 2.69 -15.83
C PRO A 234 -20.57 1.17 -15.75
N PHE A 235 -19.96 0.67 -14.67
CA PHE A 235 -19.66 -0.75 -14.53
C PHE A 235 -20.82 -1.51 -13.88
N PRO A 236 -21.01 -2.81 -14.23
CA PRO A 236 -21.90 -3.68 -13.48
C PRO A 236 -21.50 -3.74 -11.99
N PRO A 237 -22.45 -3.83 -11.06
CA PRO A 237 -22.13 -4.04 -9.64
C PRO A 237 -21.29 -5.30 -9.44
N ALA A 238 -20.24 -5.20 -8.64
CA ALA A 238 -19.37 -6.31 -8.26
C ALA A 238 -19.33 -6.46 -6.73
N PRO A 239 -19.04 -7.66 -6.21
CA PRO A 239 -18.81 -7.84 -4.78
C PRO A 239 -17.68 -6.95 -4.30
N LEU A 240 -17.86 -6.29 -3.17
CA LEU A 240 -16.82 -5.49 -2.55
C LEU A 240 -15.62 -6.36 -2.15
N ALA A 241 -14.42 -5.82 -2.29
CA ALA A 241 -13.19 -6.51 -1.90
C ALA A 241 -12.11 -5.51 -1.45
N HIS A 242 -12.46 -4.65 -0.49
CA HIS A 242 -11.54 -3.68 0.09
C HIS A 242 -10.30 -4.38 0.67
N CYS A 243 -9.10 -3.92 0.36
CA CYS A 243 -7.88 -4.53 0.88
C CYS A 243 -7.81 -4.38 2.40
N ILE A 244 -7.99 -5.48 3.15
CA ILE A 244 -7.91 -5.46 4.62
C ILE A 244 -6.52 -5.04 5.10
N PHE A 245 -5.48 -5.27 4.30
CA PHE A 245 -4.10 -4.97 4.66
C PHE A 245 -3.82 -3.46 4.73
N GLU A 246 -4.65 -2.63 4.13
CA GLU A 246 -4.63 -1.17 4.36
C GLU A 246 -4.84 -0.85 5.84
N HIS A 247 -5.81 -1.49 6.51
CA HIS A 247 -6.02 -1.34 7.94
C HIS A 247 -4.92 -2.01 8.77
N VAL A 248 -4.40 -3.17 8.35
CA VAL A 248 -3.37 -3.89 9.11
C VAL A 248 -2.04 -3.14 9.12
N TYR A 249 -1.60 -2.62 7.95
CA TYR A 249 -0.24 -2.09 7.82
C TYR A 249 -0.09 -0.83 6.97
N PHE A 250 -0.64 -0.78 5.74
CA PHE A 250 -0.21 0.24 4.76
C PHE A 250 -0.63 1.64 5.10
N ALA A 251 -1.94 1.86 5.34
CA ALA A 251 -2.42 3.20 5.61
C ALA A 251 -1.83 3.76 6.91
N ARG A 252 -1.62 5.06 6.95
CA ARG A 252 -1.16 5.73 8.17
C ARG A 252 -2.24 5.66 9.26
N PRO A 253 -1.86 5.54 10.55
CA PRO A 253 -2.83 5.50 11.65
C PRO A 253 -3.75 6.72 11.72
N ASP A 254 -3.29 7.87 11.26
CA ASP A 254 -4.04 9.14 11.22
C ASP A 254 -4.98 9.25 10.01
N SER A 255 -5.02 8.24 9.13
CA SER A 255 -5.91 8.23 7.96
C SER A 255 -7.28 7.61 8.24
N TYR A 256 -8.28 8.06 7.47
CA TYR A 256 -9.52 7.34 7.22
C TYR A 256 -9.42 6.59 5.91
N VAL A 257 -9.75 5.31 5.93
CA VAL A 257 -9.73 4.42 4.76
C VAL A 257 -10.98 3.55 4.78
N PHE A 258 -11.69 3.47 3.66
CA PHE A 258 -12.97 2.75 3.56
C PHE A 258 -13.99 3.20 4.62
N GLY A 259 -14.03 4.52 4.89
CA GLY A 259 -14.92 5.15 5.86
C GLY A 259 -14.59 4.87 7.32
N ARG A 260 -13.35 4.37 7.64
CA ARG A 260 -12.94 4.03 9.00
C ARG A 260 -11.60 4.63 9.39
N SER A 261 -11.48 5.01 10.65
CA SER A 261 -10.20 5.38 11.26
C SER A 261 -9.26 4.17 11.32
N VAL A 262 -8.10 4.27 10.70
CA VAL A 262 -7.07 3.22 10.74
C VAL A 262 -6.57 2.98 12.16
N ASN A 263 -6.43 4.06 12.96
CA ASN A 263 -6.03 3.97 14.36
C ASN A 263 -7.02 3.13 15.18
N GLU A 264 -8.31 3.43 15.06
CA GLU A 264 -9.36 2.71 15.79
C GLU A 264 -9.41 1.23 15.40
N VAL A 265 -9.34 0.93 14.10
CA VAL A 265 -9.33 -0.45 13.61
C VAL A 265 -8.11 -1.20 14.17
N ARG A 266 -6.90 -0.63 14.08
CA ARG A 266 -5.68 -1.28 14.62
C ARG A 266 -5.75 -1.48 16.14
N THR A 267 -6.33 -0.53 16.86
CA THR A 267 -6.54 -0.67 18.30
C THR A 267 -7.51 -1.81 18.60
N GLU A 268 -8.60 -1.92 17.83
CA GLU A 268 -9.55 -3.04 18.01
C GLU A 268 -8.94 -4.40 17.61
N LEU A 269 -8.12 -4.46 16.55
CA LEU A 269 -7.32 -5.68 16.26
C LEU A 269 -6.52 -6.13 17.47
N GLY A 270 -5.90 -5.21 18.19
CA GLY A 270 -5.17 -5.49 19.41
C GLY A 270 -6.04 -5.97 20.56
N ARG A 271 -7.23 -5.39 20.75
CA ARG A 271 -8.18 -5.82 21.80
C ARG A 271 -8.70 -7.23 21.53
N VAL A 272 -9.05 -7.53 20.26
CA VAL A 272 -9.49 -8.88 19.89
C VAL A 272 -8.36 -9.88 20.06
N LEU A 273 -7.15 -9.53 19.63
CA LEU A 273 -5.95 -10.37 19.79
C LEU A 273 -5.69 -10.73 21.26
N ALA A 274 -5.85 -9.79 22.19
CA ALA A 274 -5.68 -10.05 23.60
C ALA A 274 -6.73 -11.02 24.16
N ARG A 275 -7.97 -10.94 23.66
CA ARG A 275 -9.05 -11.87 24.07
C ARG A 275 -8.85 -13.27 23.49
N GLU A 276 -8.43 -13.39 22.25
CA GLU A 276 -8.19 -14.69 21.59
C GLU A 276 -6.90 -15.36 22.07
N GLN A 277 -5.86 -14.57 22.33
CA GLN A 277 -4.50 -15.06 22.56
C GLN A 277 -3.89 -14.46 23.85
N PRO A 278 -4.54 -14.66 25.03
CA PRO A 278 -4.00 -14.17 26.29
C PRO A 278 -2.70 -14.89 26.64
N VAL A 279 -1.83 -14.22 27.40
CA VAL A 279 -0.62 -14.79 27.98
C VAL A 279 -0.27 -14.06 29.25
N ASP A 280 0.19 -14.80 30.28
CA ASP A 280 0.68 -14.21 31.50
C ASP A 280 2.06 -13.57 31.27
N ALA A 281 2.15 -12.25 31.44
CA ALA A 281 3.35 -11.48 31.22
C ALA A 281 3.38 -10.19 32.04
N ASP A 282 4.55 -9.56 32.10
CA ASP A 282 4.77 -8.38 32.92
C ASP A 282 4.65 -7.07 32.15
N VAL A 283 4.80 -7.12 30.83
CA VAL A 283 4.80 -5.91 29.98
C VAL A 283 4.42 -6.21 28.52
N VAL A 284 3.60 -5.32 27.94
CA VAL A 284 3.33 -5.25 26.50
C VAL A 284 4.30 -4.25 25.88
N VAL A 285 4.97 -4.65 24.81
CA VAL A 285 5.95 -3.84 24.07
C VAL A 285 5.57 -3.84 22.60
N PRO A 286 5.26 -2.68 22.00
CA PRO A 286 5.03 -2.59 20.57
C PRO A 286 6.33 -2.77 19.78
N VAL A 287 6.24 -3.38 18.60
CA VAL A 287 7.27 -3.26 17.57
C VAL A 287 7.00 -1.94 16.81
N PRO A 288 7.84 -0.90 16.95
CA PRO A 288 7.56 0.39 16.35
C PRO A 288 7.80 0.38 14.83
N ASP A 289 7.01 1.16 14.04
CA ASP A 289 5.89 1.98 14.47
C ASP A 289 4.56 1.23 14.30
N SER A 290 4.53 0.20 13.48
CA SER A 290 3.33 -0.51 12.99
C SER A 290 2.55 -1.25 14.08
N GLY A 291 3.25 -1.80 15.09
CA GLY A 291 2.64 -2.52 16.20
C GLY A 291 2.05 -1.61 17.30
N VAL A 292 2.23 -0.29 17.25
CA VAL A 292 1.90 0.61 18.37
C VAL A 292 0.41 0.59 18.69
N CYS A 293 -0.46 0.84 17.69
CA CYS A 293 -1.91 0.89 17.93
C CYS A 293 -2.47 -0.47 18.41
N ALA A 294 -2.02 -1.57 17.81
CA ALA A 294 -2.42 -2.91 18.24
C ALA A 294 -1.93 -3.23 19.68
N ALA A 295 -0.72 -2.79 20.05
CA ALA A 295 -0.22 -2.96 21.40
C ALA A 295 -1.03 -2.13 22.43
N MET A 296 -1.51 -0.95 22.06
CA MET A 296 -2.43 -0.16 22.90
C MET A 296 -3.73 -0.93 23.15
N GLY A 297 -4.36 -1.46 22.12
CA GLY A 297 -5.57 -2.28 22.24
C GLY A 297 -5.34 -3.57 23.02
N TYR A 298 -4.20 -4.23 22.82
CA TYR A 298 -3.82 -5.42 23.61
C TYR A 298 -3.67 -5.08 25.09
N HIS A 299 -3.00 -3.98 25.43
CA HIS A 299 -2.90 -3.49 26.81
C HIS A 299 -4.25 -3.22 27.44
N GLU A 300 -5.13 -2.49 26.73
CA GLU A 300 -6.46 -2.12 27.22
C GLU A 300 -7.32 -3.36 27.56
N ALA A 301 -7.25 -4.40 26.74
CA ALA A 301 -8.06 -5.59 26.92
C ALA A 301 -7.44 -6.60 27.91
N SER A 302 -6.10 -6.69 27.98
CA SER A 302 -5.39 -7.64 28.87
C SER A 302 -5.10 -7.09 30.25
N GLY A 303 -5.06 -5.76 30.44
CA GLY A 303 -4.59 -5.10 31.67
C GLY A 303 -3.08 -5.15 31.87
N VAL A 304 -2.31 -5.84 31.03
CA VAL A 304 -0.84 -5.91 31.13
C VAL A 304 -0.24 -4.53 30.76
N PRO A 305 0.66 -3.95 31.57
CA PRO A 305 1.19 -2.61 31.34
C PRO A 305 1.89 -2.43 30.01
N LEU A 306 1.52 -1.39 29.25
CA LEU A 306 2.22 -1.01 28.00
C LEU A 306 3.48 -0.19 28.31
N ARG A 307 4.60 -0.52 27.68
CA ARG A 307 5.87 0.22 27.78
C ARG A 307 6.59 0.24 26.43
N MET A 308 7.26 1.35 26.10
CA MET A 308 8.10 1.47 24.90
C MET A 308 9.45 0.77 25.13
N GLY A 309 9.44 -0.56 25.11
CA GLY A 309 10.65 -1.40 25.30
C GLY A 309 11.57 -1.44 24.09
N LEU A 310 11.10 -1.01 22.93
CA LEU A 310 11.83 -0.84 21.69
C LEU A 310 11.67 0.61 21.21
N ILE A 311 12.77 1.26 20.86
CA ILE A 311 12.78 2.62 20.32
C ILE A 311 13.33 2.61 18.90
N ARG A 312 12.61 3.26 17.98
CA ARG A 312 13.07 3.48 16.62
C ARG A 312 14.04 4.67 16.58
N ASN A 313 15.16 4.50 15.88
CA ASN A 313 16.06 5.61 15.58
C ASN A 313 15.54 6.37 14.35
N HIS A 314 14.93 7.52 14.57
CA HIS A 314 14.37 8.37 13.52
C HIS A 314 15.44 9.10 12.66
N TYR A 315 16.67 9.20 13.16
CA TYR A 315 17.77 9.88 12.44
C TYR A 315 18.53 8.98 11.46
N VAL A 316 18.19 7.69 11.40
CA VAL A 316 18.74 6.77 10.41
C VAL A 316 17.94 6.87 9.13
N GLY A 317 18.31 7.84 8.30
CA GLY A 317 17.81 7.94 6.92
C GLY A 317 18.37 6.85 6.00
N ARG A 318 17.87 6.75 4.76
CA ARG A 318 18.38 5.81 3.74
C ARG A 318 19.77 6.15 3.21
N THR A 319 20.27 7.36 3.47
CA THR A 319 21.61 7.83 3.14
C THR A 319 22.73 7.22 3.98
N PHE A 320 22.41 6.30 4.90
CA PHE A 320 23.47 5.56 5.59
C PHE A 320 24.23 4.71 4.56
N ILE A 321 25.38 5.23 4.11
CA ILE A 321 26.34 4.53 3.26
C ILE A 321 26.73 3.27 4.03
N GLN A 322 26.31 2.10 3.54
CA GLN A 322 26.69 0.82 4.14
C GLN A 322 28.15 0.54 3.80
N PRO A 323 29.10 0.66 4.73
CA PRO A 323 30.44 0.16 4.50
C PRO A 323 30.37 -1.36 4.54
N GLN A 324 30.83 -2.00 3.47
CA GLN A 324 31.14 -3.43 3.29
C GLN A 324 30.22 -4.49 3.94
N ALA A 325 30.29 -5.72 3.43
CA ALA A 325 29.44 -6.87 3.78
C ALA A 325 29.31 -7.21 5.28
N ALA A 326 30.26 -6.81 6.11
CA ALA A 326 30.27 -7.02 7.56
C ALA A 326 29.14 -6.29 8.30
N ILE A 327 28.58 -5.20 7.74
CA ILE A 327 27.58 -4.34 8.42
C ILE A 327 26.14 -4.70 8.04
N ARG A 328 25.88 -5.59 7.09
CA ARG A 328 24.54 -6.08 6.77
C ARG A 328 23.81 -6.71 7.98
N HIS A 329 24.55 -7.27 8.93
CA HIS A 329 23.98 -7.80 10.17
C HIS A 329 23.52 -6.72 11.17
N PHE A 330 23.96 -5.47 11.05
CA PHE A 330 23.57 -4.37 11.91
C PHE A 330 22.25 -3.68 11.51
N GLY A 331 21.67 -3.99 10.35
CA GLY A 331 20.53 -3.25 9.78
C GLY A 331 19.31 -3.09 10.69
N VAL A 332 18.97 -4.07 11.53
CA VAL A 332 17.88 -3.94 12.53
C VAL A 332 18.38 -3.16 13.76
N LYS A 333 19.60 -3.42 14.24
CA LYS A 333 20.18 -2.71 15.40
C LYS A 333 20.37 -1.22 15.14
N VAL A 334 20.61 -0.82 13.91
CA VAL A 334 20.72 0.61 13.53
C VAL A 334 19.34 1.30 13.62
N LYS A 335 18.27 0.59 13.32
CA LYS A 335 16.91 1.13 13.27
C LYS A 335 16.12 1.00 14.57
N LEU A 336 16.39 -0.05 15.38
CA LEU A 336 15.68 -0.33 16.63
C LEU A 336 16.69 -0.53 17.76
N ASN A 337 16.42 0.05 18.92
CA ASN A 337 17.21 -0.14 20.12
C ASN A 337 16.34 -0.59 21.32
N PRO A 338 16.74 -1.65 22.07
CA PRO A 338 16.00 -2.12 23.21
C PRO A 338 16.26 -1.26 24.46
N VAL A 339 15.22 -0.99 25.23
CA VAL A 339 15.30 -0.27 26.51
C VAL A 339 15.48 -1.29 27.64
N ARG A 340 16.73 -1.53 28.05
CA ARG A 340 17.08 -2.58 29.03
C ARG A 340 16.33 -2.47 30.36
N SER A 341 16.13 -1.26 30.89
CA SER A 341 15.41 -1.03 32.15
C SER A 341 13.93 -1.45 32.08
N ILE A 342 13.35 -1.55 30.88
CA ILE A 342 11.98 -2.03 30.67
C ILE A 342 11.96 -3.54 30.48
N LEU A 343 12.99 -4.14 29.90
CA LEU A 343 12.98 -5.52 29.42
C LEU A 343 13.62 -6.51 30.42
N ALA A 344 14.67 -6.08 31.14
CA ALA A 344 15.47 -6.98 31.95
C ALA A 344 14.65 -7.65 33.05
N GLY A 345 14.75 -8.99 33.14
CA GLY A 345 14.07 -9.85 34.11
C GLY A 345 12.57 -10.03 33.89
N ARG A 346 11.98 -9.44 32.83
CA ARG A 346 10.53 -9.46 32.60
C ARG A 346 10.11 -10.47 31.55
N ARG A 347 8.87 -10.95 31.65
CA ARG A 347 8.15 -11.67 30.63
C ARG A 347 7.50 -10.62 29.71
N VAL A 348 7.88 -10.61 28.42
CA VAL A 348 7.57 -9.56 27.48
C VAL A 348 6.62 -10.05 26.41
N ILE A 349 5.51 -9.34 26.18
CA ILE A 349 4.66 -9.51 25.00
C ILE A 349 5.14 -8.52 23.94
N LEU A 350 5.64 -9.04 22.81
CA LEU A 350 5.93 -8.23 21.63
C LEU A 350 4.70 -8.24 20.71
N VAL A 351 4.11 -7.07 20.46
CA VAL A 351 2.99 -6.92 19.53
C VAL A 351 3.49 -6.31 18.23
N ASP A 352 3.25 -7.01 17.11
CA ASP A 352 3.56 -6.55 15.75
C ASP A 352 2.35 -6.71 14.84
N ASP A 353 2.36 -6.05 13.67
CA ASP A 353 1.30 -6.13 12.67
C ASP A 353 1.26 -7.46 11.93
N SER A 354 2.41 -7.94 11.44
CA SER A 354 2.51 -9.10 10.55
C SER A 354 3.90 -9.76 10.58
N ILE A 355 3.96 -11.04 10.19
CA ILE A 355 5.22 -11.75 9.92
C ILE A 355 5.18 -12.27 8.48
N VAL A 356 6.19 -11.93 7.68
CA VAL A 356 6.31 -12.34 6.27
C VAL A 356 7.28 -13.51 6.13
N ARG A 357 8.60 -13.26 6.24
CA ARG A 357 9.67 -14.28 6.22
C ARG A 357 10.18 -14.64 7.62
N GLY A 358 9.84 -13.86 8.64
CA GLY A 358 10.25 -14.05 10.03
C GLY A 358 11.67 -13.60 10.36
N THR A 359 12.51 -13.24 9.40
CA THR A 359 13.92 -12.88 9.66
C THR A 359 14.07 -11.62 10.50
N THR A 360 13.20 -10.62 10.33
CA THR A 360 13.15 -9.40 11.14
C THR A 360 12.67 -9.71 12.56
N SER A 361 11.58 -10.44 12.70
CA SER A 361 10.99 -10.79 14.00
C SER A 361 11.97 -11.61 14.84
N ARG A 362 12.70 -12.57 14.22
CA ARG A 362 13.78 -13.31 14.89
C ARG A 362 14.88 -12.40 15.44
N LYS A 363 15.32 -11.41 14.64
CA LYS A 363 16.33 -10.44 15.10
C LYS A 363 15.82 -9.60 16.26
N ILE A 364 14.53 -9.21 16.25
CA ILE A 364 13.90 -8.46 17.35
C ILE A 364 13.84 -9.31 18.62
N VAL A 365 13.42 -10.57 18.53
CA VAL A 365 13.40 -11.50 19.68
C VAL A 365 14.80 -11.65 20.29
N ARG A 366 15.81 -11.91 19.46
CA ARG A 366 17.22 -12.00 19.92
C ARG A 366 17.68 -10.71 20.60
N MET A 367 17.29 -9.55 20.08
CA MET A 367 17.62 -8.25 20.64
C MET A 367 16.99 -8.05 22.02
N VAL A 368 15.71 -8.42 22.18
CA VAL A 368 14.95 -8.32 23.43
C VAL A 368 15.51 -9.30 24.47
N ARG A 369 15.85 -10.53 24.07
CA ARG A 369 16.53 -11.50 24.96
C ARG A 369 17.92 -11.02 25.41
N ALA A 370 18.71 -10.47 24.47
CA ALA A 370 20.03 -9.90 24.79
C ALA A 370 19.94 -8.66 25.71
N ALA A 371 18.79 -8.00 25.77
CA ALA A 371 18.50 -6.94 26.73
C ALA A 371 18.10 -7.46 28.11
N GLY A 372 18.00 -8.81 28.30
CA GLY A 372 17.75 -9.47 29.59
C GLY A 372 16.30 -9.89 29.83
N ALA A 373 15.43 -9.91 28.80
CA ALA A 373 14.07 -10.42 28.94
C ALA A 373 14.09 -11.91 29.40
N LYS A 374 13.23 -12.25 30.35
CA LYS A 374 13.09 -13.62 30.90
C LYS A 374 12.32 -14.50 29.90
N GLU A 375 11.24 -14.00 29.38
CA GLU A 375 10.40 -14.65 28.36
C GLU A 375 10.01 -13.63 27.28
N VAL A 376 9.80 -14.12 26.03
CA VAL A 376 9.40 -13.31 24.89
C VAL A 376 8.24 -13.99 24.18
N HIS A 377 7.08 -13.40 24.26
CA HIS A 377 5.84 -13.86 23.64
C HIS A 377 5.47 -12.94 22.47
N ILE A 378 5.32 -13.49 21.28
CA ILE A 378 4.95 -12.71 20.07
C ILE A 378 3.45 -12.79 19.87
N ARG A 379 2.83 -11.64 19.62
CA ARG A 379 1.41 -11.49 19.30
C ARG A 379 1.27 -10.66 18.02
N ILE A 380 0.68 -11.27 17.00
CA ILE A 380 0.54 -10.67 15.65
C ILE A 380 -0.92 -10.30 15.40
N SER A 381 -1.15 -9.03 15.08
CA SER A 381 -2.50 -8.47 14.97
C SER A 381 -3.19 -8.76 13.63
N CYS A 382 -2.70 -9.74 12.86
CA CYS A 382 -3.37 -10.30 11.68
C CYS A 382 -3.18 -11.83 11.64
N PRO A 383 -3.91 -12.57 10.77
CA PRO A 383 -3.67 -13.98 10.50
C PRO A 383 -2.31 -14.23 9.84
N PRO A 384 -1.81 -15.49 9.81
CA PRO A 384 -0.62 -15.84 9.04
C PRO A 384 -0.82 -15.55 7.55
N THR A 385 0.15 -14.86 6.95
CA THR A 385 0.16 -14.65 5.49
C THR A 385 0.61 -15.92 4.80
N ILE A 386 -0.27 -16.51 3.99
CA ILE A 386 -0.04 -17.81 3.33
C ILE A 386 -0.05 -17.75 1.80
N SER A 387 -0.42 -16.62 1.23
CA SER A 387 -0.54 -16.47 -0.22
C SER A 387 -0.04 -15.10 -0.67
N PRO A 388 0.57 -14.99 -1.88
CA PRO A 388 0.95 -13.71 -2.46
C PRO A 388 -0.27 -12.88 -2.85
N CYS A 389 -0.09 -11.58 -3.00
CA CYS A 389 -1.08 -10.64 -3.51
C CYS A 389 -0.92 -10.46 -5.02
N PHE A 390 -2.04 -10.31 -5.74
CA PHE A 390 -2.10 -9.95 -7.17
C PHE A 390 -2.85 -8.62 -7.40
N TYR A 391 -3.17 -7.88 -6.32
CA TYR A 391 -3.98 -6.66 -6.37
C TYR A 391 -3.20 -5.42 -5.89
N GLY A 392 -1.86 -5.43 -6.09
CA GLY A 392 -1.02 -4.24 -5.90
C GLY A 392 -0.16 -4.21 -4.64
N VAL A 393 -0.09 -5.31 -3.85
CA VAL A 393 0.88 -5.44 -2.75
C VAL A 393 2.08 -6.25 -3.22
N ASP A 394 3.29 -5.71 -3.12
CA ASP A 394 4.52 -6.48 -3.40
C ASP A 394 4.73 -7.52 -2.30
N THR A 395 4.36 -8.75 -2.61
CA THR A 395 4.52 -9.89 -1.72
C THR A 395 5.60 -10.85 -2.25
N PRO A 396 6.38 -11.48 -1.36
CA PRO A 396 7.30 -12.53 -1.79
C PRO A 396 6.54 -13.73 -2.36
N ARG A 397 7.28 -14.61 -3.03
CA ARG A 397 6.72 -15.90 -3.51
C ARG A 397 6.15 -16.69 -2.33
N LYS A 398 5.14 -17.49 -2.60
CA LYS A 398 4.50 -18.34 -1.58
C LYS A 398 5.52 -19.20 -0.81
N SER A 399 6.54 -19.72 -1.51
CA SER A 399 7.64 -20.50 -0.92
C SER A 399 8.55 -19.71 0.04
N GLU A 400 8.41 -18.40 0.12
CA GLU A 400 9.18 -17.54 1.02
C GLU A 400 8.32 -17.02 2.19
N LEU A 401 7.01 -17.27 2.16
CA LEU A 401 6.09 -16.91 3.23
C LEU A 401 6.20 -17.93 4.35
N ILE A 402 6.63 -17.50 5.53
CA ILE A 402 6.81 -18.43 6.68
C ILE A 402 5.47 -19.07 7.08
N GLY A 403 4.37 -18.31 7.01
CA GLY A 403 3.03 -18.83 7.30
C GLY A 403 2.51 -19.86 6.28
N ALA A 404 3.09 -19.93 5.05
CA ALA A 404 2.75 -20.92 4.05
C ALA A 404 3.61 -22.20 4.11
N THR A 405 4.78 -22.11 4.76
CA THR A 405 5.83 -23.14 4.68
C THR A 405 6.14 -23.81 6.03
N HIS A 406 5.67 -23.23 7.13
CA HIS A 406 5.96 -23.71 8.49
C HIS A 406 4.68 -23.83 9.32
N THR A 407 4.65 -24.80 10.21
CA THR A 407 3.64 -24.85 11.28
C THR A 407 3.88 -23.75 12.32
N LEU A 408 2.88 -23.43 13.14
CA LEU A 408 3.02 -22.43 14.19
C LEU A 408 4.17 -22.75 15.16
N GLU A 409 4.37 -24.04 15.48
CA GLU A 409 5.46 -24.48 16.33
C GLU A 409 6.82 -24.30 15.68
N GLN A 410 6.97 -24.61 14.39
CA GLN A 410 8.19 -24.36 13.64
C GLN A 410 8.49 -22.86 13.52
N ILE A 411 7.45 -22.02 13.38
CA ILE A 411 7.60 -20.56 13.42
C ILE A 411 8.11 -20.12 14.80
N ARG A 412 7.56 -20.62 15.90
CA ARG A 412 7.98 -20.33 17.26
C ARG A 412 9.48 -20.66 17.45
N GLU A 413 9.87 -21.86 17.05
CA GLU A 413 11.27 -22.32 17.15
C GLU A 413 12.20 -21.46 16.29
N PHE A 414 11.82 -21.17 15.03
CA PHE A 414 12.60 -20.31 14.14
C PHE A 414 12.81 -18.92 14.73
N LEU A 415 11.79 -18.34 15.37
CA LEU A 415 11.84 -17.02 15.96
C LEU A 415 12.57 -17.01 17.32
N GLU A 416 12.83 -18.19 17.93
CA GLU A 416 13.43 -18.33 19.26
C GLU A 416 12.56 -17.69 20.35
N ALA A 417 11.23 -17.73 20.17
CA ALA A 417 10.25 -17.17 21.08
C ALA A 417 9.70 -18.24 22.05
N ASP A 418 9.21 -17.81 23.23
CA ASP A 418 8.54 -18.71 24.19
C ASP A 418 7.12 -19.04 23.70
N SER A 419 6.43 -18.11 23.07
CA SER A 419 5.18 -18.38 22.33
C SER A 419 5.00 -17.43 21.16
N VAL A 420 4.27 -17.91 20.14
CA VAL A 420 3.82 -17.11 18.99
C VAL A 420 2.33 -17.35 18.80
N ALA A 421 1.57 -16.29 18.62
CA ALA A 421 0.17 -16.40 18.27
C ALA A 421 -0.25 -15.27 17.31
N TYR A 422 -1.21 -15.59 16.47
CA TYR A 422 -1.80 -14.70 15.48
C TYR A 422 -3.25 -14.43 15.83
N LEU A 423 -3.74 -13.28 15.42
CA LEU A 423 -5.17 -13.00 15.41
C LEU A 423 -5.86 -13.94 14.40
N SER A 424 -7.03 -14.44 14.75
CA SER A 424 -7.83 -15.24 13.82
C SER A 424 -8.36 -14.40 12.66
N LEU A 425 -8.71 -15.04 11.54
CA LEU A 425 -9.36 -14.37 10.40
C LEU A 425 -10.70 -13.74 10.83
N ASP A 426 -11.47 -14.47 11.62
CA ASP A 426 -12.75 -14.01 12.15
C ASP A 426 -12.56 -12.82 13.12
N GLY A 427 -11.56 -12.89 13.98
CA GLY A 427 -11.19 -11.80 14.87
C GLY A 427 -10.79 -10.53 14.11
N MET A 428 -9.96 -10.68 13.06
CA MET A 428 -9.57 -9.56 12.21
C MET A 428 -10.78 -8.92 11.51
N LEU A 429 -11.66 -9.74 10.91
CA LEU A 429 -12.87 -9.25 10.24
C LEU A 429 -13.87 -8.62 11.22
N SER A 430 -13.94 -9.11 12.46
CA SER A 430 -14.78 -8.51 13.49
C SER A 430 -14.33 -7.10 13.88
N ALA A 431 -13.00 -6.84 13.89
CA ALA A 431 -12.44 -5.56 14.26
C ALA A 431 -12.77 -4.43 13.27
N VAL A 432 -12.98 -4.76 11.99
CA VAL A 432 -13.44 -3.77 11.00
C VAL A 432 -14.95 -3.50 11.07
N ASN A 433 -15.71 -4.23 11.91
CA ASN A 433 -17.13 -4.01 12.21
C ASN A 433 -17.99 -3.66 10.97
N SER A 434 -17.76 -4.36 9.86
CA SER A 434 -18.49 -4.23 8.61
C SER A 434 -18.91 -5.62 8.11
N GLU A 435 -19.68 -5.67 7.02
CA GLU A 435 -19.97 -6.96 6.40
C GLU A 435 -18.65 -7.67 6.05
N ARG A 436 -18.46 -8.87 6.59
CA ARG A 436 -17.23 -9.68 6.40
C ARG A 436 -16.91 -9.92 4.93
N SER A 437 -17.94 -9.97 4.07
CA SER A 437 -17.85 -10.13 2.63
C SER A 437 -17.25 -8.92 1.90
N SER A 438 -17.11 -7.76 2.55
CA SER A 438 -16.65 -6.51 1.91
C SER A 438 -15.14 -6.39 1.80
N TYR A 439 -14.35 -7.33 2.38
CA TYR A 439 -12.90 -7.23 2.40
C TYR A 439 -12.21 -8.35 1.62
N CYS A 440 -11.15 -7.98 0.88
CA CYS A 440 -10.20 -8.91 0.30
C CYS A 440 -9.27 -9.45 1.40
N THR A 441 -9.27 -10.78 1.56
CA THR A 441 -8.42 -11.51 2.51
C THR A 441 -7.51 -12.52 1.81
N SER A 442 -7.26 -12.35 0.51
CA SER A 442 -6.54 -13.33 -0.34
C SER A 442 -5.16 -13.71 0.20
N CYS A 443 -4.43 -12.76 0.79
CA CYS A 443 -3.13 -13.02 1.40
C CYS A 443 -3.19 -13.99 2.59
N TYR A 444 -4.34 -14.11 3.25
CA TYR A 444 -4.58 -15.01 4.39
C TYR A 444 -5.33 -16.30 4.04
N THR A 445 -6.09 -16.30 2.95
CA THR A 445 -6.97 -17.42 2.57
C THR A 445 -6.54 -18.13 1.29
N GLY A 446 -5.82 -17.46 0.39
CA GLY A 446 -5.54 -17.95 -0.96
C GLY A 446 -6.75 -17.91 -1.89
N ILE A 447 -7.87 -17.30 -1.48
CA ILE A 447 -9.08 -17.11 -2.28
C ILE A 447 -9.05 -15.70 -2.87
N TYR A 448 -9.12 -15.61 -4.20
CA TYR A 448 -8.96 -14.36 -4.93
C TYR A 448 -10.31 -13.90 -5.50
N PRO A 449 -10.75 -12.65 -5.23
CA PRO A 449 -12.05 -12.13 -5.70
C PRO A 449 -12.16 -11.99 -7.21
N VAL A 450 -11.05 -11.68 -7.89
CA VAL A 450 -10.97 -11.55 -9.34
C VAL A 450 -10.10 -12.66 -9.88
N GLU A 451 -10.58 -13.38 -10.90
CA GLU A 451 -9.76 -14.35 -11.61
C GLU A 451 -8.62 -13.65 -12.35
N PHE A 452 -7.49 -14.30 -12.43
CA PHE A 452 -6.32 -13.82 -13.15
C PHE A 452 -5.69 -14.95 -13.96
N PRO A 453 -5.00 -14.61 -15.07
CA PRO A 453 -4.32 -15.61 -15.90
C PRO A 453 -3.30 -16.39 -15.07
N ARG A 454 -3.32 -17.72 -15.16
CA ARG A 454 -2.35 -18.60 -14.50
C ARG A 454 -1.21 -18.94 -15.46
N ASP A 455 -0.46 -17.92 -15.82
CA ASP A 455 0.74 -18.07 -16.62
C ASP A 455 1.93 -18.61 -15.80
N GLU A 456 3.07 -18.82 -16.46
CA GLU A 456 4.28 -19.33 -15.82
C GLU A 456 4.76 -18.43 -14.66
N ALA A 457 4.65 -17.10 -14.79
CA ALA A 457 5.05 -16.15 -13.75
C ALA A 457 4.14 -16.27 -12.53
N THR A 458 2.83 -16.35 -12.73
CA THR A 458 1.84 -16.60 -11.67
C THR A 458 2.04 -17.97 -11.02
N TYR A 459 2.31 -19.00 -11.81
CA TYR A 459 2.61 -20.33 -11.28
C TYR A 459 3.86 -20.30 -10.39
N LEU A 460 4.95 -19.65 -10.84
CA LEU A 460 6.17 -19.49 -10.04
C LEU A 460 5.93 -18.70 -8.75
N GLN A 461 5.02 -17.71 -8.77
CA GLN A 461 4.67 -16.94 -7.57
C GLN A 461 3.91 -17.78 -6.54
N LEU A 462 3.03 -18.67 -7.01
CA LEU A 462 2.21 -19.54 -6.16
C LEU A 462 2.90 -20.85 -5.78
N ALA A 463 3.94 -21.28 -6.51
CA ALA A 463 4.60 -22.55 -6.28
C ALA A 463 5.26 -22.60 -4.88
N LEU A 464 5.04 -23.72 -4.21
CA LEU A 464 5.80 -24.11 -3.03
C LEU A 464 7.02 -24.93 -3.48
N LYS A 465 8.16 -24.73 -2.83
CA LYS A 465 9.27 -25.70 -2.93
C LYS A 465 8.92 -26.89 -2.06
N LEU A 466 8.82 -28.04 -2.66
CA LEU A 466 8.56 -29.30 -1.98
C LEU A 466 9.86 -30.11 -1.89
N ASP A 467 10.06 -30.84 -0.82
CA ASP A 467 11.11 -31.83 -0.70
C ASP A 467 10.76 -33.14 -1.45
N ALA A 468 11.61 -34.15 -1.36
CA ALA A 468 11.40 -35.44 -1.99
C ALA A 468 10.17 -36.20 -1.49
N ASN A 469 9.61 -35.82 -0.33
CA ASN A 469 8.41 -36.38 0.29
C ASN A 469 7.15 -35.57 0.01
N GLY A 470 7.26 -34.46 -0.74
CA GLY A 470 6.16 -33.57 -1.06
C GLY A 470 5.81 -32.55 0.06
N GLU A 471 6.68 -32.40 1.06
CA GLU A 471 6.52 -31.42 2.11
C GLU A 471 7.15 -30.06 1.72
N PRO A 472 6.57 -28.93 2.16
CA PRO A 472 7.13 -27.60 1.88
C PRO A 472 8.54 -27.46 2.45
N VAL A 473 9.52 -27.17 1.59
CA VAL A 473 10.92 -26.96 2.00
C VAL A 473 11.09 -25.56 2.60
N ALA A 474 11.40 -25.50 3.86
CA ALA A 474 11.90 -24.30 4.50
C ALA A 474 13.30 -23.96 3.99
N LYS A 475 13.60 -22.71 3.69
CA LYS A 475 14.95 -22.22 3.38
C LYS A 475 15.69 -21.80 4.65
#